data_ebcedf8ffa79d20ee30a3dbfaf4d2e40
#
_entry.id   ebcedf8ffa79d20ee30a3dbfaf4d2e40
#
_cell.length_a   1.000
_cell.length_b   1.000
_cell.length_c   1.000
_cell.angle_alpha   90.00
_cell.angle_beta   90.00
_cell.angle_gamma   90.00
#
_symmetry.space_group_name_H-M   'P 1'
#
loop_
_entity.id
_entity.type
_entity.pdbx_description
1 polymer ?
#
loop_
_entity_poly.entity_id
_entity_poly.type
_entity_poly.pdbx_seq_one_letter_code
_entity_poly.pdbx_strand_id
1 'polypeptide(L)'
;MAGTAFAKTGTLLVAFGTSMDSARPAIDDIEKAYKKAAGNEPVLLAFTSDIIRNKLAKEGKPVLSVNAAMNELAAQGVTDLKIQSLHIAPAEEYNQLERMVVKNITKNPGVFKTVKVGYPLLVSEKDLDAVVKVVLASLPKDRKPGDAVVLMGHGNDRGPGDLTLAATAAAFHKADPHVWLATVEGSNSFDNVLPKLKASGAKRVWLQPFMIVAGDHANNDLAGPEEDSWASRIKAAGMTPMPNLKGLGQL
;
A
#
# COMPACT_ATOMS: atom_id res chain seq x y z
N MET A 1 -37.26 30.32 -3.92
CA MET A 1 -37.04 29.05 -4.68
C MET A 1 -35.66 28.54 -4.31
N ALA A 2 -35.58 27.50 -3.48
CA ALA A 2 -34.32 26.85 -3.20
C ALA A 2 -33.96 25.99 -4.44
N GLY A 3 -32.99 26.47 -5.20
CA GLY A 3 -32.46 25.69 -6.32
C GLY A 3 -31.94 24.35 -5.80
N THR A 4 -32.44 23.26 -6.36
CA THR A 4 -31.87 21.92 -6.15
C THR A 4 -30.42 21.96 -6.63
N ALA A 5 -29.47 22.17 -5.70
CA ALA A 5 -28.08 22.03 -6.03
C ALA A 5 -27.87 20.59 -6.52
N PHE A 6 -27.50 20.43 -7.79
CA PHE A 6 -27.17 19.13 -8.37
C PHE A 6 -26.07 18.47 -7.52
N ALA A 7 -26.24 17.18 -7.26
CA ALA A 7 -25.23 16.39 -6.59
C ALA A 7 -23.92 16.46 -7.40
N LYS A 8 -22.82 16.91 -6.77
CA LYS A 8 -21.50 16.93 -7.37
C LYS A 8 -20.62 15.91 -6.66
N THR A 9 -20.21 14.90 -7.41
CA THR A 9 -19.32 13.86 -6.90
C THR A 9 -17.86 14.30 -6.98
N GLY A 10 -17.06 13.91 -6.00
CA GLY A 10 -15.60 14.05 -6.02
C GLY A 10 -14.92 12.85 -5.37
N THR A 11 -13.68 12.62 -5.72
CA THR A 11 -12.89 11.50 -5.20
C THR A 11 -11.65 12.00 -4.48
N LEU A 12 -11.40 11.47 -3.29
CA LEU A 12 -10.17 11.66 -2.53
C LEU A 12 -9.43 10.33 -2.45
N LEU A 13 -8.23 10.27 -3.03
CA LEU A 13 -7.31 9.15 -2.87
C LEU A 13 -6.46 9.39 -1.64
N VAL A 14 -6.29 8.38 -0.80
CA VAL A 14 -5.51 8.52 0.43
C VAL A 14 -4.49 7.39 0.55
N ALA A 15 -3.22 7.77 0.58
CA ALA A 15 -2.09 6.89 0.84
C ALA A 15 -1.40 7.27 2.16
N PHE A 16 -0.61 6.35 2.71
CA PHE A 16 0.35 6.70 3.76
C PHE A 16 1.33 7.77 3.25
N GLY A 17 1.84 7.56 2.04
CA GLY A 17 2.72 8.47 1.34
C GLY A 17 4.14 7.94 1.17
N THR A 18 4.92 8.66 0.40
CA THR A 18 6.37 8.45 0.25
C THR A 18 7.06 9.78 -0.01
N SER A 19 8.26 9.95 0.53
CA SER A 19 9.16 11.06 0.21
C SER A 19 10.27 10.67 -0.77
N MET A 20 10.26 9.43 -1.25
CA MET A 20 11.24 8.94 -2.22
C MET A 20 10.73 9.18 -3.65
N ASP A 21 11.48 9.95 -4.43
CA ASP A 21 11.12 10.25 -5.82
C ASP A 21 11.02 8.99 -6.69
N SER A 22 11.86 7.98 -6.43
CA SER A 22 11.82 6.68 -7.14
C SER A 22 10.56 5.86 -6.86
N ALA A 23 9.91 6.06 -5.72
CA ALA A 23 8.70 5.33 -5.31
C ALA A 23 7.40 6.08 -5.67
N ARG A 24 7.49 7.38 -5.91
CA ARG A 24 6.34 8.25 -6.19
C ARG A 24 5.53 7.84 -7.42
N PRO A 25 6.12 7.37 -8.54
CA PRO A 25 5.36 6.96 -9.73
C PRO A 25 4.26 5.93 -9.47
N ALA A 26 4.43 5.04 -8.49
CA ALA A 26 3.40 4.06 -8.12
C ALA A 26 2.08 4.73 -7.68
N ILE A 27 2.16 5.82 -6.92
CA ILE A 27 0.98 6.59 -6.49
C ILE A 27 0.47 7.47 -7.63
N ASP A 28 1.36 8.11 -8.36
CA ASP A 28 1.00 9.02 -9.45
C ASP A 28 0.26 8.29 -10.59
N ASP A 29 0.63 7.06 -10.88
CA ASP A 29 -0.05 6.23 -11.89
C ASP A 29 -1.46 5.83 -11.43
N ILE A 30 -1.65 5.53 -10.15
CA ILE A 30 -2.98 5.29 -9.57
C ILE A 30 -3.82 6.57 -9.66
N GLU A 31 -3.28 7.72 -9.24
CA GLU A 31 -3.98 9.00 -9.31
C GLU A 31 -4.40 9.35 -10.74
N LYS A 32 -3.51 9.14 -11.70
CA LYS A 32 -3.76 9.35 -13.13
C LYS A 32 -4.86 8.44 -13.67
N ALA A 33 -4.87 7.17 -13.26
CA ALA A 33 -5.93 6.22 -13.63
C ALA A 33 -7.29 6.66 -13.08
N TYR A 34 -7.36 7.11 -11.82
CA TYR A 34 -8.58 7.63 -11.21
C TYR A 34 -9.06 8.92 -11.89
N LYS A 35 -8.18 9.88 -12.18
CA LYS A 35 -8.51 11.10 -12.91
C LYS A 35 -9.08 10.79 -14.29
N LYS A 36 -8.49 9.84 -15.00
CA LYS A 36 -9.00 9.39 -16.30
C LYS A 36 -10.40 8.78 -16.20
N ALA A 37 -10.64 7.95 -15.20
CA ALA A 37 -11.93 7.30 -14.98
C ALA A 37 -13.02 8.28 -14.50
N ALA A 38 -12.64 9.27 -13.72
CA ALA A 38 -13.55 10.28 -13.15
C ALA A 38 -14.02 11.34 -14.18
N GLY A 39 -13.30 11.48 -15.31
CA GLY A 39 -13.61 12.49 -16.31
C GLY A 39 -13.52 13.91 -15.75
N ASN A 40 -14.65 14.60 -15.62
CA ASN A 40 -14.72 15.97 -15.09
C ASN A 40 -14.91 16.06 -13.57
N GLU A 41 -15.09 14.93 -12.88
CA GLU A 41 -15.20 14.93 -11.42
C GLU A 41 -13.83 15.23 -10.79
N PRO A 42 -13.75 16.10 -9.75
CA PRO A 42 -12.48 16.38 -9.11
C PRO A 42 -11.92 15.16 -8.38
N VAL A 43 -10.64 14.92 -8.58
CA VAL A 43 -9.86 13.88 -7.90
C VAL A 43 -8.66 14.53 -7.23
N LEU A 44 -8.54 14.39 -5.92
CA LEU A 44 -7.40 14.85 -5.14
C LEU A 44 -6.68 13.67 -4.49
N LEU A 45 -5.40 13.88 -4.20
CA LEU A 45 -4.55 12.94 -3.46
C LEU A 45 -4.16 13.56 -2.12
N ALA A 46 -4.21 12.77 -1.06
CA ALA A 46 -3.73 13.16 0.26
C ALA A 46 -2.84 12.05 0.87
N PHE A 47 -1.93 12.47 1.75
CA PHE A 47 -1.13 11.55 2.56
C PHE A 47 -1.52 11.63 4.03
N THR A 48 -1.57 10.48 4.70
CA THR A 48 -1.84 10.41 6.14
C THR A 48 -0.61 10.74 6.98
N SER A 49 0.60 10.40 6.52
CA SER A 49 1.83 10.62 7.28
C SER A 49 2.24 12.09 7.34
N ASP A 50 2.17 12.68 8.54
CA ASP A 50 2.64 14.05 8.81
C ASP A 50 4.15 14.19 8.56
N ILE A 51 4.92 13.18 8.90
CA ILE A 51 6.38 13.16 8.73
C ILE A 51 6.73 13.31 7.25
N ILE A 52 6.10 12.50 6.39
CA ILE A 52 6.32 12.54 4.95
C ILE A 52 5.86 13.87 4.37
N ARG A 53 4.66 14.35 4.73
CA ARG A 53 4.14 15.63 4.24
C ARG A 53 5.03 16.81 4.64
N ASN A 54 5.52 16.83 5.88
CA ASN A 54 6.43 17.88 6.36
C ASN A 54 7.78 17.84 5.63
N LYS A 55 8.31 16.66 5.34
CA LYS A 55 9.53 16.50 4.54
C LYS A 55 9.33 17.03 3.13
N LEU A 56 8.29 16.58 2.44
CA LEU A 56 7.96 17.03 1.09
C LEU A 56 7.70 18.54 1.00
N ALA A 57 7.04 19.13 2.01
CA ALA A 57 6.82 20.57 2.05
C ALA A 57 8.14 21.36 2.15
N LYS A 58 9.11 20.89 2.93
CA LYS A 58 10.47 21.48 3.00
C LYS A 58 11.23 21.38 1.68
N GLU A 59 10.94 20.36 0.88
CA GLU A 59 11.52 20.12 -0.45
C GLU A 59 10.77 20.88 -1.56
N GLY A 60 9.76 21.69 -1.23
CA GLY A 60 8.95 22.42 -2.20
C GLY A 60 7.95 21.56 -2.98
N LYS A 61 7.65 20.36 -2.50
CA LYS A 61 6.72 19.38 -3.11
C LYS A 61 5.53 19.10 -2.17
N PRO A 62 4.75 20.10 -1.72
CA PRO A 62 3.70 19.91 -0.73
C PRO A 62 2.63 18.94 -1.21
N VAL A 63 2.17 18.06 -0.31
CA VAL A 63 1.03 17.16 -0.51
C VAL A 63 -0.01 17.43 0.56
N LEU A 64 -1.28 17.40 0.17
CA LEU A 64 -2.41 17.70 1.06
C LEU A 64 -2.51 16.67 2.20
N SER A 65 -2.94 17.14 3.37
CA SER A 65 -3.48 16.28 4.41
C SER A 65 -4.91 15.84 4.02
N VAL A 66 -5.42 14.78 4.64
CA VAL A 66 -6.80 14.32 4.43
C VAL A 66 -7.79 15.47 4.71
N ASN A 67 -7.60 16.19 5.81
CA ASN A 67 -8.48 17.31 6.18
C ASN A 67 -8.42 18.45 5.16
N ALA A 68 -7.23 18.84 4.70
CA ALA A 68 -7.07 19.89 3.70
C ALA A 68 -7.71 19.51 2.36
N ALA A 69 -7.52 18.27 1.92
CA ALA A 69 -8.10 17.77 0.68
C ALA A 69 -9.65 17.69 0.75
N MET A 70 -10.20 17.25 1.87
CA MET A 70 -11.66 17.27 2.08
C MET A 70 -12.21 18.68 2.01
N ASN A 71 -11.56 19.65 2.68
CA ASN A 71 -12.00 21.05 2.66
C ASN A 71 -11.89 21.67 1.26
N GLU A 72 -10.85 21.33 0.50
CA GLU A 72 -10.67 21.77 -0.88
C GLU A 72 -11.77 21.21 -1.81
N LEU A 73 -12.10 19.92 -1.71
CA LEU A 73 -13.21 19.32 -2.44
C LEU A 73 -14.56 19.98 -2.09
N ALA A 74 -14.78 20.29 -0.82
CA ALA A 74 -15.96 21.01 -0.37
C ALA A 74 -16.02 22.44 -0.99
N ALA A 75 -14.90 23.15 -1.01
CA ALA A 75 -14.81 24.47 -1.64
C ALA A 75 -15.06 24.42 -3.16
N GLN A 76 -14.74 23.31 -3.81
CA GLN A 76 -15.07 23.04 -5.21
C GLN A 76 -16.55 22.67 -5.41
N GLY A 77 -17.36 22.62 -4.35
CA GLY A 77 -18.79 22.33 -4.39
C GLY A 77 -19.13 20.83 -4.44
N VAL A 78 -18.20 19.95 -4.07
CA VAL A 78 -18.48 18.51 -3.93
C VAL A 78 -19.45 18.30 -2.78
N THR A 79 -20.55 17.57 -3.05
CA THR A 79 -21.58 17.18 -2.08
C THR A 79 -21.54 15.69 -1.75
N ASP A 80 -21.06 14.87 -2.68
CA ASP A 80 -20.97 13.41 -2.57
C ASP A 80 -19.51 13.00 -2.69
N LEU A 81 -18.88 12.78 -1.53
CA LEU A 81 -17.45 12.49 -1.41
C LEU A 81 -17.22 10.98 -1.40
N LYS A 82 -16.39 10.50 -2.33
CA LYS A 82 -15.82 9.15 -2.32
C LYS A 82 -14.38 9.23 -1.85
N ILE A 83 -14.02 8.50 -0.83
CA ILE A 83 -12.64 8.40 -0.33
C ILE A 83 -12.14 6.99 -0.62
N GLN A 84 -11.09 6.86 -1.42
CA GLN A 84 -10.47 5.57 -1.70
C GLN A 84 -9.18 5.43 -0.90
N SER A 85 -9.15 4.45 -0.01
CA SER A 85 -7.94 4.04 0.68
C SER A 85 -6.98 3.34 -0.29
N LEU A 86 -5.71 3.73 -0.26
CA LEU A 86 -4.60 3.05 -0.94
C LEU A 86 -3.76 2.22 0.06
N HIS A 87 -4.33 1.82 1.18
CA HIS A 87 -3.69 0.91 2.14
C HIS A 87 -3.90 -0.56 1.72
N ILE A 88 -3.02 -1.43 2.16
CA ILE A 88 -3.05 -2.86 1.77
C ILE A 88 -4.05 -3.65 2.63
N ALA A 89 -4.02 -3.46 3.94
CA ALA A 89 -4.79 -4.25 4.90
C ALA A 89 -5.60 -3.34 5.85
N PRO A 90 -6.64 -3.86 6.50
CA PRO A 90 -7.42 -3.15 7.52
C PRO A 90 -6.60 -3.04 8.84
N ALA A 91 -5.52 -2.28 8.77
CA ALA A 91 -4.55 -2.06 9.82
C ALA A 91 -4.62 -0.64 10.40
N GLU A 92 -3.70 -0.28 11.28
CA GLU A 92 -3.71 1.01 11.98
C GLU A 92 -3.71 2.21 11.03
N GLU A 93 -2.98 2.14 9.90
CA GLU A 93 -2.95 3.21 8.91
C GLU A 93 -4.32 3.47 8.27
N TYR A 94 -5.07 2.40 7.97
CA TYR A 94 -6.45 2.52 7.48
C TYR A 94 -7.38 3.06 8.58
N ASN A 95 -7.27 2.56 9.80
CA ASN A 95 -8.05 3.06 10.94
C ASN A 95 -7.77 4.54 11.21
N GLN A 96 -6.52 4.99 11.01
CA GLN A 96 -6.15 6.39 11.13
C GLN A 96 -6.88 7.25 10.08
N LEU A 97 -6.97 6.78 8.84
CA LEU A 97 -7.76 7.44 7.80
C LEU A 97 -9.21 7.59 8.22
N GLU A 98 -9.86 6.52 8.69
CA GLU A 98 -11.26 6.57 9.14
C GLU A 98 -11.44 7.61 10.27
N ARG A 99 -10.55 7.63 11.27
CA ARG A 99 -10.59 8.63 12.34
C ARG A 99 -10.43 10.07 11.83
N MET A 100 -9.55 10.29 10.84
CA MET A 100 -9.38 11.61 10.22
C MET A 100 -10.64 12.06 9.50
N VAL A 101 -11.29 11.17 8.76
CA VAL A 101 -12.56 11.46 8.05
C VAL A 101 -13.66 11.77 9.06
N VAL A 102 -13.87 10.94 10.08
CA VAL A 102 -14.88 11.15 11.12
C VAL A 102 -14.65 12.50 11.82
N LYS A 103 -13.40 12.82 12.15
CA LYS A 103 -13.05 14.11 12.77
C LYS A 103 -13.41 15.31 11.87
N ASN A 104 -13.19 15.22 10.56
CA ASN A 104 -13.52 16.27 9.62
C ASN A 104 -15.04 16.48 9.53
N ILE A 105 -15.82 15.43 9.29
CA ILE A 105 -17.27 15.54 9.12
C ILE A 105 -17.97 15.96 10.42
N THR A 106 -17.44 15.56 11.57
CA THR A 106 -17.97 15.99 12.88
C THR A 106 -17.74 17.49 13.13
N LYS A 107 -16.60 18.03 12.69
CA LYS A 107 -16.29 19.46 12.81
C LYS A 107 -17.05 20.33 11.80
N ASN A 108 -17.41 19.76 10.66
CA ASN A 108 -18.04 20.46 9.54
C ASN A 108 -19.35 19.76 9.13
N PRO A 109 -20.36 19.71 10.02
CA PRO A 109 -21.59 18.98 9.75
C PRO A 109 -22.35 19.59 8.56
N GLY A 110 -22.86 18.74 7.69
CA GLY A 110 -23.67 19.14 6.54
C GLY A 110 -22.91 19.70 5.33
N VAL A 111 -21.57 19.74 5.37
CA VAL A 111 -20.76 20.16 4.23
C VAL A 111 -20.89 19.14 3.09
N PHE A 112 -20.82 17.85 3.39
CA PHE A 112 -21.11 16.78 2.45
C PHE A 112 -22.49 16.18 2.73
N LYS A 113 -23.24 15.84 1.68
CA LYS A 113 -24.49 15.05 1.78
C LYS A 113 -24.18 13.60 2.06
N THR A 114 -23.15 13.08 1.37
CA THR A 114 -22.65 11.71 1.57
C THR A 114 -21.14 11.68 1.62
N VAL A 115 -20.60 10.83 2.51
CA VAL A 115 -19.18 10.47 2.54
C VAL A 115 -19.08 8.97 2.57
N LYS A 116 -18.41 8.38 1.58
CA LYS A 116 -18.17 6.93 1.49
C LYS A 116 -16.68 6.69 1.53
N VAL A 117 -16.25 5.87 2.48
CA VAL A 117 -14.84 5.43 2.59
C VAL A 117 -14.73 4.03 2.01
N GLY A 118 -13.91 3.88 0.98
CA GLY A 118 -13.57 2.59 0.38
C GLY A 118 -12.62 1.81 1.28
N TYR A 119 -12.76 0.50 1.27
CA TYR A 119 -11.91 -0.41 2.03
C TYR A 119 -10.46 -0.41 1.52
N PRO A 120 -9.50 -0.88 2.33
CA PRO A 120 -8.16 -1.19 1.84
C PRO A 120 -8.20 -2.36 0.85
N LEU A 121 -7.05 -2.68 0.26
CA LEU A 121 -6.95 -3.66 -0.84
C LEU A 121 -7.41 -5.07 -0.43
N LEU A 122 -7.12 -5.51 0.79
CA LEU A 122 -7.35 -6.88 1.27
C LEU A 122 -8.41 -6.90 2.37
N VAL A 123 -9.68 -7.05 2.03
CA VAL A 123 -10.78 -7.14 3.01
C VAL A 123 -11.69 -8.35 2.82
N SER A 124 -11.52 -9.07 1.71
CA SER A 124 -12.30 -10.27 1.41
C SER A 124 -11.43 -11.35 0.77
N GLU A 125 -11.90 -12.61 0.81
CA GLU A 125 -11.25 -13.73 0.13
C GLU A 125 -11.12 -13.48 -1.39
N LYS A 126 -12.14 -12.87 -1.99
CA LYS A 126 -12.12 -12.51 -3.40
C LYS A 126 -11.01 -11.51 -3.74
N ASP A 127 -10.80 -10.51 -2.90
CA ASP A 127 -9.73 -9.53 -3.09
C ASP A 127 -8.37 -10.19 -2.96
N LEU A 128 -8.23 -11.07 -1.98
CA LEU A 128 -7.02 -11.83 -1.72
C LEU A 128 -6.65 -12.72 -2.92
N ASP A 129 -7.60 -13.47 -3.46
CA ASP A 129 -7.41 -14.29 -4.66
C ASP A 129 -7.01 -13.45 -5.87
N ALA A 130 -7.65 -12.30 -6.06
CA ALA A 130 -7.33 -11.38 -7.16
C ALA A 130 -5.91 -10.82 -7.03
N VAL A 131 -5.51 -10.40 -5.83
CA VAL A 131 -4.17 -9.86 -5.56
C VAL A 131 -3.10 -10.94 -5.75
N VAL A 132 -3.30 -12.13 -5.21
CA VAL A 132 -2.39 -13.27 -5.40
C VAL A 132 -2.16 -13.53 -6.89
N LYS A 133 -3.24 -13.59 -7.68
CA LYS A 133 -3.16 -13.82 -9.13
C LYS A 133 -2.36 -12.72 -9.84
N VAL A 134 -2.62 -11.46 -9.54
CA VAL A 134 -1.94 -10.32 -10.18
C VAL A 134 -0.45 -10.32 -9.81
N VAL A 135 -0.12 -10.48 -8.53
CA VAL A 135 1.27 -10.45 -8.06
C VAL A 135 2.06 -11.62 -8.66
N LEU A 136 1.52 -12.84 -8.67
CA LEU A 136 2.20 -13.99 -9.28
C LEU A 136 2.41 -13.79 -10.79
N ALA A 137 1.46 -13.18 -11.50
CA ALA A 137 1.60 -12.87 -12.92
C ALA A 137 2.64 -11.77 -13.20
N SER A 138 2.94 -10.93 -12.22
CA SER A 138 3.89 -9.81 -12.33
C SER A 138 5.33 -10.16 -11.90
N LEU A 139 5.57 -11.38 -11.42
CA LEU A 139 6.90 -11.81 -11.01
C LEU A 139 7.90 -11.73 -12.17
N PRO A 140 9.20 -11.53 -11.89
CA PRO A 140 10.23 -11.39 -12.92
C PRO A 140 10.22 -12.55 -13.93
N LYS A 141 10.27 -12.22 -15.21
CA LYS A 141 10.22 -13.22 -16.30
C LYS A 141 11.44 -14.16 -16.35
N ASP A 142 12.56 -13.73 -15.77
CA ASP A 142 13.80 -14.49 -15.65
C ASP A 142 13.86 -15.33 -14.36
N ARG A 143 12.78 -15.35 -13.57
CA ARG A 143 12.60 -16.32 -12.48
C ARG A 143 12.60 -17.74 -13.06
N LYS A 144 13.48 -18.58 -12.53
CA LYS A 144 13.62 -19.98 -12.95
C LYS A 144 12.81 -20.91 -12.03
N PRO A 145 12.45 -22.11 -12.51
CA PRO A 145 11.92 -23.15 -11.63
C PRO A 145 12.86 -23.40 -10.45
N GLY A 146 12.32 -23.45 -9.23
CA GLY A 146 13.08 -23.60 -8.00
C GLY A 146 13.63 -22.28 -7.40
N ASP A 147 13.53 -21.16 -8.10
CA ASP A 147 13.79 -19.85 -7.48
C ASP A 147 12.69 -19.53 -6.48
N ALA A 148 13.08 -19.08 -5.30
CA ALA A 148 12.16 -18.57 -4.30
C ALA A 148 11.78 -17.12 -4.56
N VAL A 149 10.65 -16.70 -4.01
CA VAL A 149 10.22 -15.30 -3.92
C VAL A 149 9.87 -15.01 -2.47
N VAL A 150 10.38 -13.92 -1.95
CA VAL A 150 9.98 -13.37 -0.66
C VAL A 150 9.36 -12.00 -0.89
N LEU A 151 8.08 -11.91 -0.59
CA LEU A 151 7.31 -10.67 -0.60
C LEU A 151 7.44 -10.01 0.76
N MET A 152 7.78 -8.72 0.81
CA MET A 152 7.87 -7.94 2.04
C MET A 152 6.64 -7.06 2.20
N GLY A 153 5.77 -7.38 3.15
CA GLY A 153 4.73 -6.48 3.65
C GLY A 153 5.21 -5.63 4.82
N HIS A 154 4.58 -4.50 5.07
CA HIS A 154 4.87 -3.71 6.27
C HIS A 154 4.49 -4.50 7.53
N GLY A 155 3.29 -5.04 7.55
CA GLY A 155 2.77 -5.74 8.70
C GLY A 155 2.09 -4.84 9.71
N ASN A 156 1.68 -5.44 10.82
CA ASN A 156 1.11 -4.77 11.96
C ASN A 156 1.30 -5.66 13.18
N ASP A 157 1.66 -5.09 14.32
CA ASP A 157 1.98 -5.83 15.55
C ASP A 157 0.76 -6.55 16.15
N ARG A 158 -0.46 -6.20 15.72
CA ARG A 158 -1.73 -6.77 16.24
C ARG A 158 -2.93 -6.43 15.35
N GLY A 159 -4.04 -7.13 15.62
CA GLY A 159 -5.36 -6.81 15.09
C GLY A 159 -5.65 -7.39 13.71
N PRO A 160 -6.71 -6.90 13.03
CA PRO A 160 -7.18 -7.48 11.77
C PRO A 160 -6.15 -7.45 10.65
N GLY A 161 -5.28 -6.44 10.63
CA GLY A 161 -4.22 -6.32 9.62
C GLY A 161 -3.21 -7.45 9.69
N ASP A 162 -2.80 -7.87 10.88
CA ASP A 162 -1.88 -9.00 11.06
C ASP A 162 -2.52 -10.32 10.60
N LEU A 163 -3.77 -10.57 10.98
CA LEU A 163 -4.53 -11.75 10.53
C LEU A 163 -4.71 -11.77 9.00
N THR A 164 -5.03 -10.63 8.40
CA THR A 164 -5.18 -10.50 6.94
C THR A 164 -3.88 -10.84 6.23
N LEU A 165 -2.74 -10.34 6.70
CA LEU A 165 -1.44 -10.62 6.09
C LEU A 165 -0.99 -12.06 6.30
N ALA A 166 -1.30 -12.67 7.44
CA ALA A 166 -1.07 -14.10 7.67
C ALA A 166 -1.89 -14.98 6.70
N ALA A 167 -3.17 -14.65 6.50
CA ALA A 167 -4.02 -15.32 5.51
C ALA A 167 -3.50 -15.14 4.07
N THR A 168 -3.02 -13.93 3.76
CA THR A 168 -2.42 -13.62 2.45
C THR A 168 -1.13 -14.42 2.23
N ALA A 169 -0.28 -14.56 3.24
CA ALA A 169 0.93 -15.39 3.18
C ALA A 169 0.58 -16.86 2.89
N ALA A 170 -0.44 -17.39 3.55
CA ALA A 170 -0.92 -18.74 3.31
C ALA A 170 -1.45 -18.93 1.88
N ALA A 171 -2.18 -17.95 1.36
CA ALA A 171 -2.72 -17.99 0.01
C ALA A 171 -1.63 -17.94 -1.07
N PHE A 172 -0.61 -17.09 -0.92
CA PHE A 172 0.55 -17.07 -1.81
C PHE A 172 1.26 -18.42 -1.82
N HIS A 173 1.56 -18.96 -0.66
CA HIS A 173 2.27 -20.24 -0.54
C HIS A 173 1.46 -21.43 -1.07
N LYS A 174 0.14 -21.40 -0.93
CA LYS A 174 -0.77 -22.38 -1.52
C LYS A 174 -0.77 -22.31 -3.05
N ALA A 175 -0.75 -21.10 -3.62
CA ALA A 175 -0.76 -20.89 -5.06
C ALA A 175 0.60 -21.21 -5.71
N ASP A 176 1.71 -20.88 -5.03
CA ASP A 176 3.07 -21.23 -5.44
C ASP A 176 3.91 -21.55 -4.19
N PRO A 177 4.30 -22.82 -3.97
CA PRO A 177 5.08 -23.24 -2.81
C PRO A 177 6.47 -22.60 -2.67
N HIS A 178 6.95 -21.91 -3.72
CA HIS A 178 8.20 -21.17 -3.70
C HIS A 178 8.00 -19.66 -3.43
N VAL A 179 6.78 -19.24 -3.09
CA VAL A 179 6.46 -17.83 -2.74
C VAL A 179 6.10 -17.74 -1.26
N TRP A 180 6.79 -16.88 -0.56
CA TRP A 180 6.55 -16.52 0.84
C TRP A 180 6.24 -15.05 0.95
N LEU A 181 5.31 -14.69 1.82
CA LEU A 181 5.12 -13.32 2.28
C LEU A 181 5.57 -13.25 3.72
N ALA A 182 6.44 -12.32 4.02
CA ALA A 182 6.82 -11.97 5.38
C ALA A 182 6.60 -10.48 5.62
N THR A 183 6.55 -10.07 6.89
CA THR A 183 6.28 -8.69 7.27
C THR A 183 7.38 -8.15 8.16
N VAL A 184 7.60 -6.82 8.09
CA VAL A 184 8.54 -6.10 8.95
C VAL A 184 8.05 -6.16 10.40
N GLU A 185 6.74 -5.95 10.59
CA GLU A 185 6.08 -6.01 11.89
C GLU A 185 5.03 -7.14 11.91
N GLY A 186 4.70 -7.63 13.10
CA GLY A 186 3.64 -8.62 13.31
C GLY A 186 4.09 -10.05 13.36
N SER A 187 3.13 -10.98 13.33
CA SER A 187 3.36 -12.42 13.58
C SER A 187 4.05 -13.14 12.44
N ASN A 188 3.96 -12.63 11.21
CA ASN A 188 4.50 -13.27 10.02
C ASN A 188 5.90 -12.75 9.66
N SER A 189 6.81 -12.76 10.63
CA SER A 189 8.15 -12.18 10.51
C SER A 189 9.06 -12.94 9.51
N PHE A 190 10.07 -12.24 9.00
CA PHE A 190 11.10 -12.85 8.17
C PHE A 190 11.91 -13.92 8.91
N ASP A 191 12.02 -13.82 10.24
CA ASP A 191 12.66 -14.86 11.07
C ASP A 191 11.94 -16.20 10.99
N ASN A 192 10.62 -16.19 10.81
CA ASN A 192 9.81 -17.39 10.62
C ASN A 192 9.90 -17.94 9.19
N VAL A 193 10.24 -17.11 8.21
CA VAL A 193 10.34 -17.48 6.79
C VAL A 193 11.74 -17.98 6.42
N LEU A 194 12.79 -17.36 6.93
CA LEU A 194 14.18 -17.69 6.57
C LEU A 194 14.57 -19.18 6.77
N PRO A 195 14.19 -19.87 7.86
CA PRO A 195 14.44 -21.30 8.00
C PRO A 195 13.75 -22.16 6.94
N LYS A 196 12.49 -21.82 6.59
CA LYS A 196 11.71 -22.50 5.55
C LYS A 196 12.34 -22.30 4.17
N LEU A 197 12.81 -21.08 3.91
CA LEU A 197 13.52 -20.73 2.70
C LEU A 197 14.81 -21.54 2.53
N LYS A 198 15.60 -21.68 3.60
CA LYS A 198 16.78 -22.57 3.61
C LYS A 198 16.41 -24.03 3.32
N ALA A 199 15.35 -24.52 3.96
CA ALA A 199 14.90 -25.90 3.79
C ALA A 199 14.35 -26.19 2.38
N SER A 200 13.89 -25.16 1.65
CA SER A 200 13.40 -25.31 0.27
C SER A 200 14.49 -25.66 -0.74
N GLY A 201 15.77 -25.46 -0.40
CA GLY A 201 16.90 -25.68 -1.28
C GLY A 201 17.07 -24.63 -2.38
N ALA A 202 16.30 -23.55 -2.36
CA ALA A 202 16.41 -22.47 -3.34
C ALA A 202 17.81 -21.86 -3.33
N LYS A 203 18.36 -21.59 -4.52
CA LYS A 203 19.67 -20.95 -4.70
C LYS A 203 19.55 -19.45 -4.94
N ARG A 204 18.47 -19.03 -5.59
CA ARG A 204 18.16 -17.63 -5.87
C ARG A 204 16.84 -17.26 -5.20
N VAL A 205 16.78 -16.08 -4.63
CA VAL A 205 15.63 -15.57 -3.89
C VAL A 205 15.28 -14.18 -4.41
N TRP A 206 14.17 -14.08 -5.12
CA TRP A 206 13.63 -12.81 -5.55
C TRP A 206 13.02 -12.09 -4.35
N LEU A 207 13.35 -10.82 -4.20
CA LEU A 207 12.86 -9.96 -3.13
C LEU A 207 11.98 -8.86 -3.72
N GLN A 208 10.72 -8.81 -3.32
CA GLN A 208 9.78 -7.82 -3.85
C GLN A 208 8.94 -7.21 -2.73
N PRO A 209 8.75 -5.88 -2.70
CA PRO A 209 7.85 -5.26 -1.75
C PRO A 209 6.38 -5.63 -2.04
N PHE A 210 5.66 -6.01 -0.99
CA PHE A 210 4.21 -6.18 -0.99
C PHE A 210 3.58 -4.96 -0.30
N MET A 211 3.85 -3.81 -0.89
CA MET A 211 3.41 -2.47 -0.47
C MET A 211 3.06 -1.66 -1.71
N ILE A 212 2.21 -0.65 -1.60
CA ILE A 212 1.84 0.20 -2.75
C ILE A 212 3.08 0.81 -3.40
N VAL A 213 4.04 1.24 -2.59
CA VAL A 213 5.30 1.85 -3.03
C VAL A 213 6.51 1.05 -2.57
N ALA A 214 7.57 1.03 -3.36
CA ALA A 214 8.89 0.58 -2.96
C ALA A 214 9.64 1.72 -2.25
N GLY A 215 9.20 2.05 -1.04
CA GLY A 215 9.73 3.15 -0.23
C GLY A 215 10.95 2.77 0.61
N ASP A 216 11.05 3.37 1.80
CA ASP A 216 12.18 3.23 2.71
C ASP A 216 12.44 1.77 3.10
N HIS A 217 11.42 1.05 3.55
CA HIS A 217 11.54 -0.38 3.89
C HIS A 217 12.05 -1.25 2.74
N ALA A 218 11.63 -0.97 1.49
CA ALA A 218 12.09 -1.74 0.34
C ALA A 218 13.57 -1.48 0.03
N ASN A 219 14.04 -0.25 0.21
CA ASN A 219 15.40 0.14 -0.10
C ASN A 219 16.39 -0.17 1.04
N ASN A 220 15.95 -0.15 2.29
CA ASN A 220 16.78 -0.38 3.46
C ASN A 220 16.58 -1.80 4.02
N ASP A 221 15.39 -2.11 4.56
CA ASP A 221 15.17 -3.38 5.26
C ASP A 221 15.15 -4.59 4.32
N LEU A 222 14.60 -4.43 3.10
CA LEU A 222 14.55 -5.51 2.13
C LEU A 222 15.88 -5.70 1.39
N ALA A 223 16.41 -4.63 0.79
CA ALA A 223 17.51 -4.70 -0.18
C ALA A 223 18.73 -3.84 0.19
N GLY A 224 18.73 -3.22 1.37
CA GLY A 224 19.84 -2.39 1.82
C GLY A 224 21.13 -3.14 2.10
N PRO A 225 22.26 -2.42 2.27
CA PRO A 225 23.58 -3.01 2.50
C PRO A 225 23.80 -3.47 3.94
N GLU A 226 22.94 -3.09 4.88
CA GLU A 226 23.09 -3.38 6.31
C GLU A 226 22.97 -4.90 6.57
N GLU A 227 23.63 -5.40 7.61
CA GLU A 227 23.69 -6.83 7.94
C GLU A 227 22.34 -7.44 8.26
N ASP A 228 21.41 -6.66 8.81
CA ASP A 228 20.07 -7.05 9.20
C ASP A 228 19.06 -6.98 8.03
N SER A 229 19.43 -6.39 6.90
CA SER A 229 18.57 -6.41 5.71
C SER A 229 18.26 -7.84 5.26
N TRP A 230 17.08 -8.04 4.70
CA TRP A 230 16.68 -9.37 4.24
C TRP A 230 17.63 -9.90 3.16
N ALA A 231 18.09 -9.05 2.24
CA ALA A 231 19.07 -9.41 1.22
C ALA A 231 20.39 -9.89 1.83
N SER A 232 20.94 -9.17 2.81
CA SER A 232 22.19 -9.54 3.50
C SER A 232 22.04 -10.86 4.26
N ARG A 233 20.92 -11.06 4.94
CA ARG A 233 20.60 -12.30 5.69
C ARG A 233 20.42 -13.51 4.76
N ILE A 234 19.81 -13.33 3.59
CA ILE A 234 19.69 -14.35 2.55
C ILE A 234 21.07 -14.72 2.02
N LYS A 235 21.91 -13.72 1.75
CA LYS A 235 23.29 -13.94 1.30
C LYS A 235 24.11 -14.69 2.37
N ALA A 236 24.02 -14.31 3.63
CA ALA A 236 24.68 -14.99 4.75
C ALA A 236 24.18 -16.45 4.90
N ALA A 237 22.97 -16.73 4.48
CA ALA A 237 22.38 -18.07 4.45
C ALA A 237 22.84 -18.92 3.22
N GLY A 238 23.72 -18.41 2.37
CA GLY A 238 24.27 -19.11 1.21
C GLY A 238 23.38 -19.07 -0.05
N MET A 239 22.39 -18.16 -0.09
CA MET A 239 21.52 -17.95 -1.24
C MET A 239 21.84 -16.61 -1.93
N THR A 240 21.43 -16.46 -3.19
CA THR A 240 21.62 -15.22 -3.96
C THR A 240 20.36 -14.38 -3.92
N PRO A 241 20.36 -13.20 -3.26
CA PRO A 241 19.23 -12.29 -3.29
C PRO A 241 19.12 -11.59 -4.64
N MET A 242 17.90 -11.47 -5.16
CA MET A 242 17.54 -10.85 -6.43
C MET A 242 16.49 -9.76 -6.19
N PRO A 243 16.89 -8.52 -5.82
CA PRO A 243 15.93 -7.45 -5.55
C PRO A 243 15.14 -7.03 -6.80
N ASN A 244 13.81 -6.94 -6.66
CA ASN A 244 12.88 -6.40 -7.64
C ASN A 244 12.02 -5.33 -6.95
N LEU A 245 12.52 -4.10 -6.88
CA LEU A 245 11.94 -3.03 -6.09
C LEU A 245 10.78 -2.33 -6.81
N LYS A 246 9.74 -3.11 -7.17
CA LYS A 246 8.49 -2.60 -7.71
C LYS A 246 7.39 -2.71 -6.66
N GLY A 247 6.75 -1.58 -6.36
CA GLY A 247 5.56 -1.56 -5.51
C GLY A 247 4.31 -2.06 -6.24
N LEU A 248 3.28 -2.42 -5.50
CA LEU A 248 2.01 -2.92 -6.07
C LEU A 248 1.33 -1.90 -6.97
N GLY A 249 1.53 -0.59 -6.72
CA GLY A 249 0.99 0.48 -7.56
C GLY A 249 1.61 0.56 -8.96
N GLN A 250 2.63 -0.25 -9.24
CA GLN A 250 3.31 -0.33 -10.54
C GLN A 250 2.98 -1.64 -11.32
N LEU A 251 2.04 -2.45 -10.81
CA LEU A 251 1.64 -3.73 -11.39
C LEU A 251 0.43 -3.62 -12.32
#